data_299ca43d67705bfaae91e345ea6e8302
#
_entry.id   299ca43d67705bfaae91e345ea6e8302
#
_cell.length_a   1.000
_cell.length_b   1.000
_cell.length_c   1.000
_cell.angle_alpha   90.00
_cell.angle_beta   90.00
_cell.angle_gamma   90.00
#
_symmetry.space_group_name_H-M   'P 1'
#
loop_
_entity.id
_entity.type
_entity.pdbx_description
1 polymer ?
#
loop_
_entity_poly.entity_id
_entity_poly.type
_entity_poly.pdbx_seq_one_letter_code
_entity_poly.pdbx_strand_id
1 'polypeptide(L)'
;MSFGKRGAGEGHPARSLLPPPPIEEAGAPVARMKVANAGGIDKGFIALAAGVVIVSAGAALAAPSVLDMFGSQQVRPIEIVVAGLDRNQAKVALAREAFPDGEGRAFMSALQTNFPTDHDRLLDVLADEAMDGGDRDALLQEVGRWSVEFVVPNLSAIGRSGADGFDELLNIGGDALAMVEKTAGCTADKLEAFVSNPTNLASAMSYGSDSYKFSMQTSAKLVNLAARGRGAPPVSAEFRREDEQAVMTAVMGLMMDEQIMGLMSANGRGNFEGNQQALRKIDICKMGRSIIYKLKRLPFGTKERMLAMGTQGLDKMPAGV
;
A
#
# COMPACT_ATOMS: atom_id res chain seq x y z
N MET A 1 4.95 -83.58 -13.60
CA MET A 1 4.18 -84.58 -12.81
C MET A 1 3.31 -83.80 -11.88
N SER A 2 2.07 -83.88 -12.18
CA SER A 2 0.91 -84.36 -11.43
C SER A 2 0.29 -83.28 -10.53
N PHE A 3 -0.81 -82.69 -10.96
CA PHE A 3 -2.28 -82.92 -10.67
C PHE A 3 -2.69 -82.85 -9.21
N GLY A 4 -3.76 -82.05 -8.98
CA GLY A 4 -4.71 -82.15 -7.90
C GLY A 4 -5.41 -80.83 -7.60
N LYS A 5 -6.45 -80.51 -8.20
CA LYS A 5 -7.90 -80.71 -8.15
C LYS A 5 -8.59 -80.27 -6.82
N ARG A 6 -9.42 -79.22 -6.95
CA ARG A 6 -10.80 -79.02 -6.45
C ARG A 6 -11.09 -79.03 -4.95
N GLY A 7 -11.79 -77.99 -4.58
CA GLY A 7 -12.73 -77.98 -3.46
C GLY A 7 -13.65 -76.76 -3.54
N ALA A 8 -14.91 -77.06 -3.91
CA ALA A 8 -16.02 -76.16 -3.87
C ALA A 8 -16.61 -76.13 -2.43
N GLY A 9 -17.21 -75.03 -2.04
CA GLY A 9 -18.12 -75.10 -0.89
C GLY A 9 -18.48 -73.78 -0.30
N GLU A 10 -19.70 -73.45 -0.52
CA GLU A 10 -20.67 -72.88 0.42
C GLU A 10 -20.70 -71.38 0.68
N GLY A 11 -21.84 -70.85 0.28
CA GLY A 11 -22.32 -69.53 0.48
C GLY A 11 -22.71 -69.19 1.91
N HIS A 12 -22.66 -67.96 2.20
CA HIS A 12 -23.38 -67.35 3.31
C HIS A 12 -23.92 -65.97 3.00
N PRO A 13 -24.91 -65.52 3.72
CA PRO A 13 -26.01 -64.72 3.18
C PRO A 13 -25.75 -63.24 3.17
N ALA A 14 -26.51 -62.58 2.34
CA ALA A 14 -26.62 -61.13 2.20
C ALA A 14 -26.87 -60.43 3.53
N ARG A 15 -25.92 -59.60 3.96
CA ARG A 15 -26.17 -58.57 4.97
C ARG A 15 -26.66 -57.32 4.26
N SER A 16 -27.89 -56.96 4.60
CA SER A 16 -28.59 -55.73 4.29
C SER A 16 -27.71 -54.53 4.58
N LEU A 17 -27.33 -53.83 3.51
CA LEU A 17 -26.68 -52.52 3.62
C LEU A 17 -27.78 -51.46 3.79
N LEU A 18 -27.84 -50.90 5.03
CA LEU A 18 -28.56 -49.67 5.26
C LEU A 18 -27.83 -48.51 4.54
N PRO A 19 -28.57 -47.60 3.91
CA PRO A 19 -27.95 -46.43 3.29
C PRO A 19 -27.34 -45.53 4.36
N PRO A 20 -26.16 -44.86 4.07
CA PRO A 20 -25.57 -43.91 4.98
C PRO A 20 -26.48 -42.67 5.12
N PRO A 21 -26.45 -42.00 6.29
CA PRO A 21 -27.22 -40.79 6.53
C PRO A 21 -26.76 -39.66 5.61
N PRO A 22 -27.66 -38.73 5.23
CA PRO A 22 -27.31 -37.60 4.40
C PRO A 22 -26.34 -36.68 5.14
N ILE A 23 -25.22 -36.38 4.50
CA ILE A 23 -24.26 -35.37 4.94
C ILE A 23 -24.88 -34.01 4.63
N GLU A 24 -25.28 -33.29 5.67
CA GLU A 24 -25.68 -31.88 5.55
C GLU A 24 -24.47 -31.05 5.14
N GLU A 25 -24.44 -30.60 3.90
CA GLU A 25 -23.48 -29.65 3.39
C GLU A 25 -23.78 -28.24 3.94
N ALA A 26 -23.17 -27.91 5.08
CA ALA A 26 -22.96 -26.52 5.49
C ALA A 26 -21.61 -26.08 4.93
N GLY A 27 -21.55 -25.83 3.64
CA GLY A 27 -20.36 -25.30 2.95
C GLY A 27 -20.57 -23.86 2.54
N ALA A 28 -19.96 -22.94 3.27
CA ALA A 28 -19.72 -21.58 2.74
C ALA A 28 -18.95 -21.68 1.43
N PRO A 29 -19.21 -20.83 0.43
CA PRO A 29 -18.52 -20.89 -0.84
C PRO A 29 -17.07 -20.48 -0.67
N VAL A 30 -16.17 -21.44 -0.60
CA VAL A 30 -14.75 -21.21 -0.84
C VAL A 30 -14.61 -20.82 -2.31
N ALA A 31 -14.32 -19.57 -2.56
CA ALA A 31 -14.02 -19.07 -3.90
C ALA A 31 -12.89 -19.93 -4.48
N ARG A 32 -13.24 -20.85 -5.39
CA ARG A 32 -12.27 -21.59 -6.19
C ARG A 32 -11.51 -20.58 -7.06
N MET A 33 -10.31 -20.19 -6.66
CA MET A 33 -9.34 -19.59 -7.58
C MET A 33 -9.14 -20.59 -8.72
N LYS A 34 -9.73 -20.30 -9.87
CA LYS A 34 -9.38 -20.99 -11.12
C LYS A 34 -7.92 -20.63 -11.42
N VAL A 35 -7.04 -21.61 -11.26
CA VAL A 35 -5.69 -21.55 -11.83
C VAL A 35 -5.86 -21.50 -13.35
N ALA A 36 -5.76 -20.29 -13.92
CA ALA A 36 -5.80 -20.08 -15.35
C ALA A 36 -4.42 -20.37 -15.93
N ASN A 37 -4.40 -21.19 -16.92
CA ASN A 37 -3.37 -21.61 -17.89
C ASN A 37 -2.01 -20.86 -17.79
N ALA A 38 -0.98 -21.66 -17.61
CA ALA A 38 0.43 -21.28 -17.77
C ALA A 38 0.68 -20.80 -19.21
N GLY A 39 0.78 -19.49 -19.41
CA GLY A 39 1.09 -18.91 -20.73
C GLY A 39 1.16 -17.38 -20.77
N GLY A 40 0.73 -16.68 -19.73
CA GLY A 40 0.83 -15.22 -19.64
C GLY A 40 1.15 -14.80 -18.22
N ILE A 41 1.92 -13.73 -18.08
CA ILE A 41 2.14 -13.09 -16.76
C ILE A 41 0.77 -12.83 -16.18
N ASP A 42 0.49 -13.39 -15.02
CA ASP A 42 -0.79 -13.16 -14.34
C ASP A 42 -0.90 -11.65 -14.08
N LYS A 43 -1.94 -11.03 -14.71
CA LYS A 43 -2.20 -9.59 -14.52
C LYS A 43 -2.32 -9.23 -13.04
N GLY A 44 -2.65 -10.20 -12.20
CA GLY A 44 -2.64 -10.08 -10.75
C GLY A 44 -1.25 -9.80 -10.15
N PHE A 45 -0.17 -10.39 -10.69
CA PHE A 45 1.18 -10.14 -10.19
C PHE A 45 1.68 -8.73 -10.55
N ILE A 46 1.35 -8.26 -11.74
CA ILE A 46 1.70 -6.89 -12.18
C ILE A 46 0.90 -5.87 -11.37
N ALA A 47 -0.40 -6.14 -11.14
CA ALA A 47 -1.25 -5.33 -10.27
C ALA A 47 -0.73 -5.34 -8.82
N LEU A 48 -0.20 -6.46 -8.34
CA LEU A 48 0.40 -6.58 -7.01
C LEU A 48 1.69 -5.76 -6.91
N ALA A 49 2.57 -5.79 -7.92
CA ALA A 49 3.80 -4.99 -7.92
C ALA A 49 3.51 -3.48 -8.01
N ALA A 50 2.56 -3.07 -8.85
CA ALA A 50 2.10 -1.68 -8.92
C ALA A 50 1.34 -1.29 -7.64
N GLY A 51 0.51 -2.20 -7.10
CA GLY A 51 -0.22 -2.03 -5.85
C GLY A 51 0.71 -1.86 -4.63
N VAL A 52 1.80 -2.61 -4.55
CA VAL A 52 2.79 -2.46 -3.46
C VAL A 52 3.41 -1.07 -3.47
N VAL A 53 3.71 -0.50 -4.64
CA VAL A 53 4.26 0.87 -4.74
C VAL A 53 3.21 1.91 -4.32
N ILE A 54 1.96 1.75 -4.74
CA ILE A 54 0.87 2.68 -4.41
C ILE A 54 0.40 2.50 -2.98
N VAL A 55 0.32 1.25 -2.49
CA VAL A 55 -0.03 0.95 -1.09
C VAL A 55 1.08 1.43 -0.14
N SER A 56 2.35 1.35 -0.52
CA SER A 56 3.44 1.92 0.29
C SER A 56 3.36 3.44 0.39
N ALA A 57 3.02 4.12 -0.71
CA ALA A 57 2.74 5.55 -0.70
C ALA A 57 1.42 5.87 0.03
N GLY A 58 0.37 5.07 -0.18
CA GLY A 58 -0.93 5.19 0.48
C GLY A 58 -0.88 4.88 1.98
N ALA A 59 -0.11 3.89 2.42
CA ALA A 59 0.06 3.58 3.84
C ALA A 59 0.77 4.73 4.59
N ALA A 60 1.71 5.42 3.93
CA ALA A 60 2.34 6.61 4.49
C ALA A 60 1.36 7.79 4.63
N LEU A 61 0.35 7.86 3.77
CA LEU A 61 -0.69 8.88 3.80
C LEU A 61 -1.89 8.47 4.69
N ALA A 62 -2.19 7.18 4.78
CA ALA A 62 -3.30 6.63 5.57
C ALA A 62 -2.97 6.46 7.07
N ALA A 63 -1.69 6.62 7.45
CA ALA A 63 -1.28 6.54 8.84
C ALA A 63 -2.11 7.44 9.80
N PRO A 64 -2.51 8.68 9.42
CA PRO A 64 -3.40 9.49 10.25
C PRO A 64 -4.78 8.86 10.51
N SER A 65 -5.35 8.16 9.53
CA SER A 65 -6.68 7.53 9.68
C SER A 65 -6.74 6.42 10.73
N VAL A 66 -5.58 5.86 11.09
CA VAL A 66 -5.45 4.84 12.15
C VAL A 66 -5.55 5.49 13.54
N LEU A 67 -5.23 6.79 13.67
CA LEU A 67 -5.30 7.52 14.94
C LEU A 67 -6.73 7.77 15.42
N ASP A 68 -7.70 7.90 14.52
CA ASP A 68 -9.12 8.00 14.89
C ASP A 68 -9.62 6.79 15.69
N MET A 69 -8.94 5.64 15.60
CA MET A 69 -9.25 4.45 16.40
C MET A 69 -8.71 4.49 17.83
N PHE A 70 -7.77 5.38 18.16
CA PHE A 70 -7.04 5.34 19.43
C PHE A 70 -7.27 6.52 20.38
N GLY A 71 -8.14 7.46 20.05
CA GLY A 71 -8.52 8.56 20.94
C GLY A 71 -7.34 9.51 21.27
N SER A 72 -7.55 10.77 21.12
CA SER A 72 -6.58 11.85 21.36
C SER A 72 -5.92 11.76 22.75
N GLN A 73 -4.64 11.34 22.80
CA GLN A 73 -3.80 11.66 23.97
C GLN A 73 -3.37 13.12 23.86
N GLN A 74 -3.61 13.88 24.91
CA GLN A 74 -3.22 15.28 25.03
C GLN A 74 -1.71 15.46 24.81
N VAL A 75 -1.34 15.83 23.59
CA VAL A 75 -0.03 16.38 23.27
C VAL A 75 -0.07 17.88 23.60
N ARG A 76 0.99 18.44 24.19
CA ARG A 76 1.03 19.83 24.60
C ARG A 76 0.74 20.76 23.44
N PRO A 77 -0.23 21.71 23.59
CA PRO A 77 -0.59 22.61 22.51
C PRO A 77 0.63 23.49 22.14
N ILE A 78 1.07 23.39 20.92
CA ILE A 78 1.84 24.47 20.30
C ILE A 78 0.76 25.40 19.77
N GLU A 79 0.53 26.52 20.48
CA GLU A 79 -0.48 27.50 20.09
C GLU A 79 -0.26 27.99 18.66
N ILE A 80 -1.05 27.50 17.74
CA ILE A 80 -1.25 28.20 16.48
C ILE A 80 -2.15 29.37 16.84
N VAL A 81 -1.57 30.58 16.86
CA VAL A 81 -2.28 31.78 17.28
C VAL A 81 -3.31 32.15 16.21
N VAL A 82 -4.47 31.49 16.28
CA VAL A 82 -5.68 31.93 15.55
C VAL A 82 -6.70 32.60 16.47
N ALA A 83 -6.38 32.70 17.76
CA ALA A 83 -7.25 33.27 18.77
C ALA A 83 -7.66 34.72 18.42
N GLY A 84 -8.96 34.94 18.25
CA GLY A 84 -9.51 36.24 17.91
C GLY A 84 -9.45 36.64 16.43
N LEU A 85 -8.97 35.75 15.56
CA LEU A 85 -9.01 35.94 14.10
C LEU A 85 -10.35 35.48 13.54
N ASP A 86 -10.82 36.14 12.48
CA ASP A 86 -11.87 35.57 11.66
C ASP A 86 -11.32 34.43 10.77
N ARG A 87 -12.23 33.65 10.17
CA ARG A 87 -11.84 32.48 9.35
C ARG A 87 -10.87 32.83 8.20
N ASN A 88 -11.05 33.97 7.56
CA ASN A 88 -10.17 34.38 6.44
C ASN A 88 -8.79 34.79 6.95
N GLN A 89 -8.72 35.48 8.09
CA GLN A 89 -7.46 35.82 8.74
C GLN A 89 -6.74 34.57 9.22
N ALA A 90 -7.47 33.59 9.79
CA ALA A 90 -6.94 32.30 10.20
C ALA A 90 -6.34 31.55 9.00
N LYS A 91 -7.02 31.48 7.84
CA LYS A 91 -6.47 30.89 6.60
C LYS A 91 -5.16 31.53 6.20
N VAL A 92 -5.06 32.87 6.21
CA VAL A 92 -3.82 33.59 5.82
C VAL A 92 -2.68 33.30 6.80
N ALA A 93 -2.97 33.22 8.10
CA ALA A 93 -1.99 32.88 9.11
C ALA A 93 -1.51 31.41 8.94
N LEU A 94 -2.44 30.47 8.78
CA LEU A 94 -2.16 29.06 8.64
C LEU A 94 -1.39 28.72 7.34
N ALA A 95 -1.63 29.44 6.25
CA ALA A 95 -0.87 29.28 5.02
C ALA A 95 0.65 29.45 5.22
N ARG A 96 1.08 30.17 6.25
CA ARG A 96 2.49 30.46 6.58
C ARG A 96 2.97 29.70 7.80
N GLU A 97 2.13 29.46 8.78
CA GLU A 97 2.51 29.07 10.13
C GLU A 97 2.03 27.69 10.55
N ALA A 98 1.09 27.05 9.82
CA ALA A 98 0.65 25.70 10.15
C ALA A 98 1.84 24.72 10.16
N PHE A 99 2.64 24.76 9.09
CA PHE A 99 3.81 23.90 8.92
C PHE A 99 5.02 24.73 8.48
N PRO A 100 5.67 25.44 9.42
CA PRO A 100 6.72 26.43 9.10
C PRO A 100 8.10 25.83 8.77
N ASP A 101 8.27 24.51 8.91
CA ASP A 101 9.50 23.81 8.51
C ASP A 101 9.66 23.70 6.98
N GLY A 102 10.82 23.17 6.55
CA GLY A 102 11.15 23.06 5.13
C GLY A 102 10.20 22.14 4.36
N GLU A 103 9.85 21.02 4.94
CA GLU A 103 9.01 19.99 4.34
C GLU A 103 7.55 20.44 4.24
N GLY A 104 7.02 21.02 5.32
CA GLY A 104 5.65 21.56 5.34
C GLY A 104 5.48 22.69 4.35
N ARG A 105 6.44 23.65 4.30
CA ARG A 105 6.42 24.72 3.29
C ARG A 105 6.51 24.20 1.86
N ALA A 106 7.34 23.17 1.61
CA ALA A 106 7.46 22.58 0.28
C ALA A 106 6.13 21.95 -0.17
N PHE A 107 5.43 21.25 0.72
CA PHE A 107 4.12 20.69 0.44
C PHE A 107 3.09 21.80 0.14
N MET A 108 2.94 22.77 1.03
CA MET A 108 1.98 23.88 0.86
C MET A 108 2.26 24.68 -0.42
N SER A 109 3.52 24.95 -0.73
CA SER A 109 3.92 25.64 -1.96
C SER A 109 3.63 24.82 -3.22
N ALA A 110 3.92 23.52 -3.21
CA ALA A 110 3.61 22.63 -4.33
C ALA A 110 2.10 22.61 -4.60
N LEU A 111 1.29 22.52 -3.55
CA LEU A 111 -0.15 22.51 -3.64
C LEU A 111 -0.68 23.86 -4.16
N GLN A 112 -0.24 24.98 -3.58
CA GLN A 112 -0.63 26.33 -3.99
C GLN A 112 -0.32 26.59 -5.46
N THR A 113 0.86 26.16 -5.91
CA THR A 113 1.33 26.41 -7.29
C THR A 113 0.56 25.57 -8.30
N ASN A 114 0.33 24.31 -8.00
CA ASN A 114 -0.20 23.37 -8.99
C ASN A 114 -1.72 23.15 -8.88
N PHE A 115 -2.30 23.37 -7.70
CA PHE A 115 -3.70 23.09 -7.38
C PHE A 115 -4.27 24.14 -6.42
N PRO A 116 -4.38 25.41 -6.85
CA PRO A 116 -4.76 26.52 -5.96
C PRO A 116 -6.15 26.34 -5.31
N THR A 117 -7.10 25.72 -6.02
CA THR A 117 -8.43 25.43 -5.45
C THR A 117 -8.35 24.38 -4.34
N ASP A 118 -7.54 23.35 -4.51
CA ASP A 118 -7.37 22.30 -3.49
C ASP A 118 -6.55 22.83 -2.30
N HIS A 119 -5.59 23.71 -2.54
CA HIS A 119 -4.88 24.45 -1.49
C HIS A 119 -5.83 25.28 -0.64
N ASP A 120 -6.77 26.02 -1.29
CA ASP A 120 -7.74 26.83 -0.58
C ASP A 120 -8.70 25.98 0.26
N ARG A 121 -9.15 24.83 -0.27
CA ARG A 121 -9.95 23.86 0.48
C ARG A 121 -9.21 23.29 1.69
N LEU A 122 -7.94 22.95 1.53
CA LEU A 122 -7.12 22.47 2.65
C LEU A 122 -7.03 23.54 3.73
N LEU A 123 -6.79 24.82 3.34
CA LEU A 123 -6.75 25.92 4.30
C LEU A 123 -8.10 26.15 5.00
N ASP A 124 -9.24 25.90 4.34
CA ASP A 124 -10.55 25.94 4.98
C ASP A 124 -10.68 24.90 6.09
N VAL A 125 -10.28 23.65 5.81
CA VAL A 125 -10.29 22.55 6.79
C VAL A 125 -9.35 22.84 7.97
N LEU A 126 -8.13 23.31 7.67
CA LEU A 126 -7.15 23.65 8.71
C LEU A 126 -7.62 24.83 9.58
N ALA A 127 -8.32 25.82 8.97
CA ALA A 127 -8.84 26.96 9.71
C ALA A 127 -9.97 26.53 10.65
N ASP A 128 -10.88 25.68 10.18
CA ASP A 128 -11.97 25.16 11.00
C ASP A 128 -11.41 24.36 12.19
N GLU A 129 -10.45 23.43 11.96
CA GLU A 129 -9.81 22.64 13.02
C GLU A 129 -9.06 23.53 14.04
N ALA A 130 -8.28 24.50 13.56
CA ALA A 130 -7.54 25.41 14.44
C ALA A 130 -8.46 26.33 15.26
N MET A 131 -9.58 26.79 14.70
CA MET A 131 -10.57 27.62 15.40
C MET A 131 -11.34 26.81 16.46
N ASP A 132 -11.49 25.51 16.25
CA ASP A 132 -12.07 24.57 17.23
C ASP A 132 -11.06 24.17 18.34
N GLY A 133 -9.83 24.70 18.29
CA GLY A 133 -8.80 24.50 19.31
C GLY A 133 -7.85 23.36 19.00
N GLY A 134 -7.83 22.86 17.77
CA GLY A 134 -6.89 21.86 17.31
C GLY A 134 -5.43 22.35 17.35
N ASP A 135 -4.52 21.48 17.76
CA ASP A 135 -3.08 21.72 17.74
C ASP A 135 -2.44 21.30 16.39
N ARG A 136 -1.13 21.42 16.27
CA ARG A 136 -0.42 21.03 15.04
C ARG A 136 -0.56 19.56 14.69
N ASP A 137 -0.70 18.68 15.68
CA ASP A 137 -0.87 17.25 15.43
C ASP A 137 -2.29 16.99 14.89
N ALA A 138 -3.31 17.72 15.37
CA ALA A 138 -4.66 17.71 14.80
C ALA A 138 -4.66 18.22 13.35
N LEU A 139 -3.98 19.34 13.08
CA LEU A 139 -3.83 19.84 11.71
C LEU A 139 -3.09 18.85 10.79
N LEU A 140 -2.11 18.12 11.32
CA LEU A 140 -1.41 17.09 10.55
C LEU A 140 -2.34 15.92 10.19
N GLN A 141 -3.26 15.53 11.08
CA GLN A 141 -4.27 14.52 10.80
C GLN A 141 -5.20 14.97 9.66
N GLU A 142 -5.63 16.24 9.68
CA GLU A 142 -6.43 16.81 8.59
C GLU A 142 -5.67 16.80 7.24
N VAL A 143 -4.38 17.16 7.23
CA VAL A 143 -3.54 17.02 6.03
C VAL A 143 -3.48 15.58 5.56
N GLY A 144 -3.37 14.61 6.46
CA GLY A 144 -3.36 13.19 6.12
C GLY A 144 -4.66 12.76 5.45
N ARG A 145 -5.81 13.11 6.03
CA ARG A 145 -7.15 12.83 5.48
C ARG A 145 -7.31 13.47 4.10
N TRP A 146 -7.02 14.76 4.02
CA TRP A 146 -7.07 15.51 2.77
C TRP A 146 -6.17 14.90 1.70
N SER A 147 -4.97 14.45 2.06
CA SER A 147 -4.02 13.87 1.10
C SER A 147 -4.58 12.62 0.43
N VAL A 148 -5.31 11.77 1.16
CA VAL A 148 -6.00 10.60 0.58
C VAL A 148 -7.11 11.06 -0.38
N GLU A 149 -7.93 12.02 0.03
CA GLU A 149 -9.00 12.59 -0.79
C GLU A 149 -8.45 13.27 -2.06
N PHE A 150 -7.26 13.87 -1.98
CA PHE A 150 -6.59 14.47 -3.12
C PHE A 150 -6.00 13.43 -4.08
N VAL A 151 -5.34 12.39 -3.56
CA VAL A 151 -4.60 11.41 -4.39
C VAL A 151 -5.57 10.57 -5.22
N VAL A 152 -6.66 10.08 -4.64
CA VAL A 152 -7.59 9.16 -5.33
C VAL A 152 -8.13 9.74 -6.64
N PRO A 153 -8.71 10.95 -6.69
CA PRO A 153 -9.17 11.55 -7.94
C PRO A 153 -8.04 11.89 -8.92
N ASN A 154 -6.80 12.03 -8.44
CA ASN A 154 -5.63 12.37 -9.25
C ASN A 154 -4.80 11.15 -9.69
N LEU A 155 -5.20 9.91 -9.35
CA LEU A 155 -4.48 8.69 -9.73
C LEU A 155 -4.26 8.58 -11.23
N SER A 156 -5.26 8.88 -12.03
CA SER A 156 -5.15 8.90 -13.50
C SER A 156 -4.10 9.91 -13.99
N ALA A 157 -4.00 11.09 -13.37
CA ALA A 157 -2.95 12.04 -13.67
C ALA A 157 -1.58 11.52 -13.25
N ILE A 158 -1.45 10.98 -12.04
CA ILE A 158 -0.21 10.34 -11.57
C ILE A 158 0.21 9.23 -12.54
N GLY A 159 -0.74 8.43 -13.03
CA GLY A 159 -0.49 7.39 -14.04
C GLY A 159 0.11 7.89 -15.35
N ARG A 160 -0.12 9.16 -15.70
CA ARG A 160 0.45 9.80 -16.88
C ARG A 160 1.76 10.54 -16.63
N SER A 161 2.30 10.53 -15.42
CA SER A 161 3.55 11.24 -15.11
C SER A 161 4.81 10.64 -15.74
N GLY A 162 4.68 9.54 -16.49
CA GLY A 162 5.74 8.92 -17.28
C GLY A 162 6.69 8.03 -16.46
N ALA A 163 7.76 7.56 -17.09
CA ALA A 163 8.74 6.68 -16.47
C ALA A 163 9.47 7.35 -15.30
N ASP A 164 9.75 8.65 -15.38
CA ASP A 164 10.34 9.40 -14.27
C ASP A 164 9.38 9.45 -13.07
N GLY A 165 8.07 9.54 -13.33
CA GLY A 165 7.05 9.44 -12.29
C GLY A 165 7.02 8.07 -11.63
N PHE A 166 7.18 7.01 -12.42
CA PHE A 166 7.31 5.65 -11.90
C PHE A 166 8.54 5.52 -10.99
N ASP A 167 9.70 6.01 -11.43
CA ASP A 167 10.93 5.99 -10.64
C ASP A 167 10.81 6.83 -9.36
N GLU A 168 10.09 7.96 -9.40
CA GLU A 168 9.82 8.77 -8.21
C GLU A 168 8.92 8.06 -7.21
N LEU A 169 7.87 7.33 -7.65
CA LEU A 169 7.07 6.48 -6.78
C LEU A 169 7.89 5.35 -6.15
N LEU A 170 8.80 4.73 -6.92
CA LEU A 170 9.73 3.74 -6.38
C LEU A 170 10.68 4.34 -5.34
N ASN A 171 11.12 5.60 -5.52
CA ASN A 171 11.91 6.30 -4.52
C ASN A 171 11.10 6.54 -3.24
N ILE A 172 9.85 6.99 -3.35
CA ILE A 172 8.94 7.14 -2.20
C ILE A 172 8.80 5.81 -1.45
N GLY A 173 8.60 4.70 -2.18
CA GLY A 173 8.56 3.37 -1.58
C GLY A 173 9.86 2.99 -0.86
N GLY A 174 11.02 3.33 -1.43
CA GLY A 174 12.33 3.11 -0.81
C GLY A 174 12.52 3.93 0.47
N ASP A 175 12.12 5.21 0.45
CA ASP A 175 12.15 6.11 1.61
C ASP A 175 11.21 5.61 2.71
N ALA A 176 10.02 5.09 2.35
CA ALA A 176 9.07 4.48 3.28
C ALA A 176 9.68 3.24 3.98
N LEU A 177 10.35 2.36 3.22
CA LEU A 177 11.02 1.19 3.78
C LEU A 177 12.16 1.59 4.74
N ALA A 178 12.92 2.63 4.40
CA ALA A 178 13.98 3.15 5.27
C ALA A 178 13.39 3.75 6.56
N MET A 179 12.27 4.44 6.47
CA MET A 179 11.56 4.96 7.64
C MET A 179 11.02 3.83 8.52
N VAL A 180 10.38 2.81 7.95
CA VAL A 180 9.89 1.64 8.69
C VAL A 180 11.05 0.92 9.39
N GLU A 181 12.18 0.73 8.72
CA GLU A 181 13.37 0.11 9.31
C GLU A 181 13.87 0.86 10.54
N LYS A 182 13.86 2.20 10.47
CA LYS A 182 14.32 3.08 11.55
C LYS A 182 13.35 3.11 12.72
N THR A 183 12.04 3.13 12.48
CA THR A 183 11.02 3.37 13.51
C THR A 183 10.47 2.09 14.13
N ALA A 184 10.11 1.12 13.31
CA ALA A 184 9.41 -0.09 13.74
C ALA A 184 10.26 -1.37 13.57
N GLY A 185 11.23 -1.36 12.65
CA GLY A 185 11.96 -2.55 12.20
C GLY A 185 11.22 -3.30 11.11
N CYS A 186 11.90 -4.24 10.45
CA CYS A 186 11.50 -4.78 9.16
C CYS A 186 10.91 -6.19 9.18
N THR A 187 10.63 -6.77 10.34
CA THR A 187 9.95 -8.07 10.44
C THR A 187 8.51 -7.88 10.90
N ALA A 188 7.63 -8.83 10.52
CA ALA A 188 6.21 -8.76 10.91
C ALA A 188 6.02 -8.66 12.42
N ASP A 189 6.79 -9.41 13.21
CA ASP A 189 6.73 -9.37 14.68
C ASP A 189 7.07 -7.98 15.25
N LYS A 190 8.08 -7.31 14.68
CA LYS A 190 8.48 -5.96 15.10
C LYS A 190 7.43 -4.92 14.73
N LEU A 191 6.87 -5.03 13.51
CA LEU A 191 5.79 -4.15 13.05
C LEU A 191 4.54 -4.31 13.91
N GLU A 192 4.15 -5.56 14.21
CA GLU A 192 3.03 -5.85 15.08
C GLU A 192 3.24 -5.26 16.48
N ALA A 193 4.42 -5.45 17.06
CA ALA A 193 4.77 -4.88 18.36
C ALA A 193 4.78 -3.35 18.37
N PHE A 194 5.21 -2.72 17.26
CA PHE A 194 5.20 -1.26 17.11
C PHE A 194 3.76 -0.71 17.02
N VAL A 195 2.94 -1.29 16.16
CA VAL A 195 1.55 -0.85 15.92
C VAL A 195 0.65 -1.15 17.12
N SER A 196 0.93 -2.24 17.86
CA SER A 196 0.18 -2.59 19.08
C SER A 196 0.45 -1.66 20.26
N ASN A 197 1.45 -0.78 20.16
CA ASN A 197 1.76 0.19 21.20
C ASN A 197 1.31 1.61 20.77
N PRO A 198 0.18 2.13 21.30
CA PRO A 198 -0.34 3.44 20.92
C PRO A 198 0.64 4.60 21.14
N THR A 199 1.48 4.50 22.17
CA THR A 199 2.48 5.54 22.47
C THR A 199 3.56 5.61 21.38
N ASN A 200 4.00 4.47 20.85
CA ASN A 200 4.97 4.42 19.75
C ASN A 200 4.37 5.04 18.49
N LEU A 201 3.11 4.69 18.19
CA LEU A 201 2.41 5.19 17.02
C LEU A 201 2.19 6.70 17.11
N ALA A 202 1.65 7.19 18.23
CA ALA A 202 1.43 8.62 18.46
C ALA A 202 2.75 9.42 18.37
N SER A 203 3.82 8.93 19.00
CA SER A 203 5.13 9.59 18.95
C SER A 203 5.72 9.61 17.53
N ALA A 204 5.55 8.52 16.78
CA ALA A 204 6.04 8.46 15.40
C ALA A 204 5.32 9.45 14.48
N MET A 205 4.06 9.78 14.77
CA MET A 205 3.21 10.62 13.91
C MET A 205 3.09 12.07 14.35
N SER A 206 3.78 12.46 15.43
CA SER A 206 3.75 13.83 15.93
C SER A 206 4.48 14.80 14.99
N TYR A 207 4.08 16.09 15.05
CA TYR A 207 4.74 17.17 14.32
C TYR A 207 6.24 17.19 14.57
N GLY A 208 7.02 17.36 13.51
CA GLY A 208 8.49 17.39 13.55
C GLY A 208 9.17 16.02 13.63
N SER A 209 8.42 14.92 13.76
CA SER A 209 8.95 13.55 13.69
C SER A 209 9.50 13.21 12.29
N ASP A 210 10.28 12.14 12.19
CA ASP A 210 10.75 11.65 10.89
C ASP A 210 9.58 11.21 9.99
N SER A 211 8.52 10.64 10.56
CA SER A 211 7.32 10.24 9.80
C SER A 211 6.54 11.45 9.31
N TYR A 212 6.43 12.51 10.11
CA TYR A 212 5.88 13.79 9.67
C TYR A 212 6.63 14.33 8.45
N LYS A 213 7.97 14.43 8.53
CA LYS A 213 8.80 14.94 7.43
C LYS A 213 8.63 14.09 6.19
N PHE A 214 8.66 12.76 6.34
CA PHE A 214 8.41 11.84 5.25
C PHE A 214 7.03 12.04 4.63
N SER A 215 5.96 12.18 5.43
CA SER A 215 4.60 12.42 4.97
C SER A 215 4.50 13.71 4.14
N MET A 216 5.05 14.84 4.64
CA MET A 216 5.05 16.11 3.94
C MET A 216 5.84 16.06 2.62
N GLN A 217 7.01 15.45 2.62
CA GLN A 217 7.81 15.25 1.40
C GLN A 217 7.09 14.38 0.38
N THR A 218 6.46 13.28 0.84
CA THR A 218 5.69 12.38 -0.01
C THR A 218 4.48 13.08 -0.62
N SER A 219 3.73 13.83 0.19
CA SER A 219 2.58 14.61 -0.28
C SER A 219 3.01 15.65 -1.32
N ALA A 220 4.11 16.36 -1.11
CA ALA A 220 4.66 17.30 -2.10
C ALA A 220 5.05 16.61 -3.42
N LYS A 221 5.71 15.45 -3.34
CA LYS A 221 6.07 14.64 -4.52
C LYS A 221 4.82 14.18 -5.28
N LEU A 222 3.79 13.68 -4.58
CA LEU A 222 2.54 13.22 -5.21
C LEU A 222 1.77 14.37 -5.88
N VAL A 223 1.72 15.54 -5.25
CA VAL A 223 1.14 16.76 -5.85
C VAL A 223 1.88 17.11 -7.15
N ASN A 224 3.20 17.11 -7.15
CA ASN A 224 4.01 17.38 -8.34
C ASN A 224 3.84 16.32 -9.43
N LEU A 225 3.71 15.03 -9.07
CA LEU A 225 3.43 13.95 -10.02
C LEU A 225 2.06 14.12 -10.67
N ALA A 226 1.02 14.44 -9.89
CA ALA A 226 -0.31 14.73 -10.39
C ALA A 226 -0.31 15.93 -11.34
N ALA A 227 0.40 17.00 -11.00
CA ALA A 227 0.53 18.21 -11.84
C ALA A 227 1.21 17.87 -13.17
N ARG A 228 2.32 17.13 -13.15
CA ARG A 228 3.05 16.68 -14.35
C ARG A 228 2.15 15.89 -15.28
N GLY A 229 1.39 14.93 -14.72
CA GLY A 229 0.54 14.06 -15.51
C GLY A 229 -0.76 14.68 -16.01
N ARG A 230 -1.23 15.80 -15.41
CA ARG A 230 -2.42 16.53 -15.92
C ARG A 230 -2.24 17.03 -17.36
N GLY A 231 -1.05 17.52 -17.69
CA GLY A 231 -0.74 18.02 -19.03
C GLY A 231 -0.21 16.96 -20.00
N ALA A 232 0.03 15.74 -19.53
CA ALA A 232 0.61 14.69 -20.34
C ALA A 232 -0.45 13.94 -21.17
N PRO A 233 -0.10 13.47 -22.38
CA PRO A 233 -1.00 12.66 -23.19
C PRO A 233 -1.31 11.32 -22.48
N PRO A 234 -2.47 10.69 -22.81
CA PRO A 234 -2.77 9.38 -22.27
C PRO A 234 -1.71 8.34 -22.67
N VAL A 235 -1.27 7.54 -21.73
CA VAL A 235 -0.38 6.40 -21.95
C VAL A 235 -1.21 5.14 -22.05
N SER A 236 -0.93 4.31 -23.08
CA SER A 236 -1.59 3.00 -23.18
C SER A 236 -1.13 2.11 -22.02
N ALA A 237 -2.10 1.53 -21.31
CA ALA A 237 -1.84 0.55 -20.26
C ALA A 237 -1.64 -0.88 -20.81
N GLU A 238 -1.72 -1.06 -22.15
CA GLU A 238 -1.52 -2.36 -22.77
C GLU A 238 -0.04 -2.68 -22.88
N PHE A 239 0.36 -3.83 -22.35
CA PHE A 239 1.72 -4.34 -22.47
C PHE A 239 1.98 -4.84 -23.87
N ARG A 240 3.16 -4.52 -24.35
CA ARG A 240 3.74 -5.10 -25.54
C ARG A 240 4.51 -6.38 -25.17
N ARG A 241 4.80 -7.22 -26.13
CA ARG A 241 5.60 -8.44 -25.90
C ARG A 241 6.97 -8.17 -25.26
N GLU A 242 7.59 -7.05 -25.61
CA GLU A 242 8.87 -6.61 -25.03
C GLU A 242 8.73 -6.26 -23.53
N ASP A 243 7.58 -5.65 -23.15
CA ASP A 243 7.31 -5.33 -21.76
C ASP A 243 7.11 -6.60 -20.93
N GLU A 244 6.35 -7.55 -21.47
CA GLU A 244 6.13 -8.86 -20.83
C GLU A 244 7.47 -9.56 -20.58
N GLN A 245 8.39 -9.54 -21.57
CA GLN A 245 9.70 -10.13 -21.45
C GLN A 245 10.55 -9.40 -20.39
N ALA A 246 10.53 -8.07 -20.38
CA ALA A 246 11.26 -7.26 -19.42
C ALA A 246 10.78 -7.52 -17.98
N VAL A 247 9.46 -7.53 -17.78
CA VAL A 247 8.85 -7.83 -16.48
C VAL A 247 9.12 -9.27 -16.06
N MET A 248 9.01 -10.24 -16.98
CA MET A 248 9.33 -11.65 -16.68
C MET A 248 10.78 -11.80 -16.24
N THR A 249 11.71 -11.13 -16.92
CA THR A 249 13.13 -11.15 -16.53
C THR A 249 13.34 -10.57 -15.14
N ALA A 250 12.67 -9.47 -14.80
CA ALA A 250 12.71 -8.88 -13.48
C ALA A 250 12.15 -9.82 -12.40
N VAL A 251 11.02 -10.47 -12.69
CA VAL A 251 10.37 -11.47 -11.80
C VAL A 251 11.28 -12.68 -11.59
N MET A 252 11.86 -13.24 -12.65
CA MET A 252 12.81 -14.35 -12.51
C MET A 252 14.00 -13.94 -11.63
N GLY A 253 14.51 -12.72 -11.81
CA GLY A 253 15.57 -12.19 -10.98
C GLY A 253 15.16 -11.98 -9.51
N LEU A 254 13.87 -11.77 -9.22
CA LEU A 254 13.33 -11.72 -7.86
C LEU A 254 13.18 -13.11 -7.26
N MET A 255 12.77 -14.12 -8.05
CA MET A 255 12.66 -15.52 -7.60
C MET A 255 14.02 -16.10 -7.15
N MET A 256 15.13 -15.52 -7.60
CA MET A 256 16.47 -15.89 -7.15
C MET A 256 16.90 -15.17 -5.86
N ASP A 257 16.08 -14.24 -5.35
CA ASP A 257 16.34 -13.55 -4.09
C ASP A 257 16.06 -14.49 -2.91
N GLU A 258 16.99 -14.52 -1.95
CA GLU A 258 16.92 -15.43 -0.80
C GLU A 258 15.65 -15.24 0.04
N GLN A 259 15.20 -13.98 0.21
CA GLN A 259 14.00 -13.67 0.99
C GLN A 259 12.73 -14.18 0.27
N ILE A 260 12.68 -13.99 -1.05
CA ILE A 260 11.54 -14.43 -1.87
C ILE A 260 11.53 -15.96 -2.00
N MET A 261 12.68 -16.59 -2.17
CA MET A 261 12.79 -18.05 -2.13
C MET A 261 12.36 -18.63 -0.78
N GLY A 262 12.72 -17.97 0.32
CA GLY A 262 12.25 -18.31 1.66
C GLY A 262 10.73 -18.26 1.77
N LEU A 263 10.11 -17.20 1.26
CA LEU A 263 8.65 -17.03 1.21
C LEU A 263 7.96 -18.13 0.39
N MET A 264 8.49 -18.42 -0.81
CA MET A 264 7.93 -19.45 -1.69
C MET A 264 8.06 -20.85 -1.10
N SER A 265 9.21 -21.17 -0.50
CA SER A 265 9.42 -22.49 0.14
C SER A 265 8.58 -22.65 1.42
N ALA A 266 8.30 -21.60 2.14
CA ALA A 266 7.38 -21.61 3.26
C ALA A 266 5.95 -21.93 2.81
N ASN A 267 5.49 -21.35 1.70
CA ASN A 267 4.14 -21.54 1.17
C ASN A 267 3.91 -22.94 0.54
N GLY A 268 4.96 -23.58 0.06
CA GLY A 268 4.86 -24.88 -0.63
C GLY A 268 4.77 -26.12 0.27
N ARG A 269 4.98 -26.01 1.57
CA ARG A 269 5.10 -27.17 2.49
C ARG A 269 3.82 -27.63 3.19
N GLY A 270 2.67 -27.03 2.90
CA GLY A 270 1.36 -27.48 3.43
C GLY A 270 1.18 -27.40 4.97
N ASN A 271 2.20 -26.94 5.70
CA ASN A 271 2.14 -26.78 7.16
C ASN A 271 1.89 -25.29 7.49
N PHE A 272 0.63 -24.95 7.72
CA PHE A 272 0.17 -23.58 7.93
C PHE A 272 0.86 -22.87 9.11
N GLU A 273 1.07 -23.56 10.22
CA GLU A 273 1.71 -22.98 11.42
C GLU A 273 3.21 -22.73 11.23
N GLY A 274 3.94 -23.66 10.62
CA GLY A 274 5.35 -23.46 10.27
C GLY A 274 5.55 -22.32 9.26
N ASN A 275 4.60 -22.14 8.34
CA ASN A 275 4.59 -21.06 7.37
C ASN A 275 4.38 -19.69 8.02
N GLN A 276 3.47 -19.56 9.00
CA GLN A 276 3.29 -18.30 9.72
C GLN A 276 4.56 -17.85 10.46
N GLN A 277 5.25 -18.77 11.13
CA GLN A 277 6.52 -18.45 11.80
C GLN A 277 7.62 -18.03 10.82
N ALA A 278 7.68 -18.66 9.64
CA ALA A 278 8.63 -18.27 8.60
C ALA A 278 8.31 -16.88 8.04
N LEU A 279 7.03 -16.59 7.80
CA LEU A 279 6.56 -15.29 7.31
C LEU A 279 6.85 -14.15 8.28
N ARG A 280 6.73 -14.39 9.59
CA ARG A 280 7.02 -13.42 10.66
C ARG A 280 8.49 -12.98 10.69
N LYS A 281 9.41 -13.82 10.21
CA LYS A 281 10.86 -13.57 10.19
C LYS A 281 11.37 -12.92 8.90
N ILE A 282 10.52 -12.80 7.87
CA ILE A 282 10.91 -12.17 6.61
C ILE A 282 11.23 -10.70 6.85
N ASP A 283 12.38 -10.28 6.32
CA ASP A 283 12.78 -8.88 6.27
C ASP A 283 12.08 -8.20 5.08
N ILE A 284 10.92 -7.56 5.36
CA ILE A 284 10.13 -6.88 4.33
C ILE A 284 10.85 -5.69 3.71
N CYS A 285 11.76 -5.03 4.46
CA CYS A 285 12.52 -3.90 3.92
C CYS A 285 13.57 -4.37 2.91
N LYS A 286 14.28 -5.47 3.22
CA LYS A 286 15.24 -6.07 2.30
C LYS A 286 14.54 -6.57 1.04
N MET A 287 13.42 -7.26 1.20
CA MET A 287 12.60 -7.75 0.09
C MET A 287 12.07 -6.58 -0.76
N GLY A 288 11.50 -5.55 -0.13
CA GLY A 288 11.00 -4.37 -0.84
C GLY A 288 12.08 -3.63 -1.60
N ARG A 289 13.27 -3.44 -1.01
CA ARG A 289 14.43 -2.85 -1.71
C ARG A 289 14.89 -3.68 -2.91
N SER A 290 14.87 -5.01 -2.81
CA SER A 290 15.17 -5.89 -3.94
C SER A 290 14.17 -5.71 -5.08
N ILE A 291 12.88 -5.65 -4.77
CA ILE A 291 11.81 -5.37 -5.74
C ILE A 291 12.03 -4.01 -6.42
N ILE A 292 12.20 -2.94 -5.64
CA ILE A 292 12.43 -1.58 -6.14
C ILE A 292 13.64 -1.55 -7.07
N TYR A 293 14.75 -2.18 -6.67
CA TYR A 293 15.96 -2.25 -7.48
C TYR A 293 15.72 -2.90 -8.85
N LYS A 294 14.95 -3.99 -8.91
CA LYS A 294 14.62 -4.66 -10.18
C LYS A 294 13.68 -3.82 -11.03
N LEU A 295 12.66 -3.20 -10.43
CA LEU A 295 11.69 -2.36 -11.13
C LEU A 295 12.34 -1.10 -11.73
N LYS A 296 13.30 -0.48 -11.03
CA LYS A 296 14.06 0.67 -11.56
C LYS A 296 14.85 0.36 -12.82
N ARG A 297 15.16 -0.91 -13.08
CA ARG A 297 15.91 -1.37 -14.26
C ARG A 297 15.05 -1.70 -15.46
N LEU A 298 13.73 -1.62 -15.33
CA LEU A 298 12.84 -1.83 -16.46
C LEU A 298 13.05 -0.77 -17.55
N PRO A 299 12.82 -1.10 -18.82
CA PRO A 299 12.85 -0.14 -19.91
C PRO A 299 11.87 1.01 -19.69
N PHE A 300 12.20 2.19 -20.21
CA PHE A 300 11.43 3.42 -20.05
C PHE A 300 9.95 3.22 -20.39
N GLY A 301 9.64 2.72 -21.60
CA GLY A 301 8.25 2.51 -22.02
C GLY A 301 7.49 1.44 -21.21
N THR A 302 8.22 0.46 -20.64
CA THR A 302 7.61 -0.53 -19.74
C THR A 302 7.20 0.10 -18.42
N LYS A 303 8.03 0.98 -17.85
CA LYS A 303 7.71 1.75 -16.63
C LYS A 303 6.45 2.61 -16.80
N GLU A 304 6.36 3.32 -17.94
CA GLU A 304 5.20 4.16 -18.26
C GLU A 304 3.91 3.33 -18.31
N ARG A 305 3.93 2.20 -19.01
CA ARG A 305 2.76 1.32 -19.12
C ARG A 305 2.40 0.64 -17.80
N MET A 306 3.39 0.26 -17.00
CA MET A 306 3.16 -0.27 -15.64
C MET A 306 2.46 0.77 -14.77
N LEU A 307 2.93 2.02 -14.79
CA LEU A 307 2.32 3.10 -14.02
C LEU A 307 0.88 3.36 -14.46
N ALA A 308 0.66 3.49 -15.77
CA ALA A 308 -0.67 3.70 -16.34
C ALA A 308 -1.63 2.56 -15.98
N MET A 309 -1.19 1.29 -16.05
CA MET A 309 -2.00 0.13 -15.71
C MET A 309 -2.34 0.09 -14.22
N GLY A 310 -1.36 0.34 -13.36
CA GLY A 310 -1.56 0.32 -11.90
C GLY A 310 -2.57 1.36 -11.44
N THR A 311 -2.57 2.54 -12.04
CA THR A 311 -3.51 3.61 -11.68
C THR A 311 -4.90 3.42 -12.27
N GLN A 312 -5.06 2.87 -13.48
CA GLN A 312 -6.38 2.56 -14.06
C GLN A 312 -7.18 1.52 -13.29
N GLY A 313 -6.50 0.59 -12.60
CA GLY A 313 -7.17 -0.42 -11.77
C GLY A 313 -7.79 0.17 -10.52
N LEU A 314 -7.21 1.23 -9.99
CA LEU A 314 -7.62 1.88 -8.74
C LEU A 314 -8.78 2.87 -8.94
N ASP A 315 -8.90 3.48 -10.11
CA ASP A 315 -10.04 4.37 -10.45
C ASP A 315 -11.40 3.63 -10.39
N LYS A 316 -11.38 2.30 -10.39
CA LYS A 316 -12.58 1.45 -10.37
C LYS A 316 -12.91 0.90 -8.98
N MET A 317 -12.07 1.17 -7.98
CA MET A 317 -12.37 0.78 -6.60
C MET A 317 -13.42 1.73 -6.02
N PRO A 318 -14.50 1.20 -5.40
CA PRO A 318 -15.45 2.07 -4.72
C PRO A 318 -14.74 2.81 -3.59
N ALA A 319 -14.91 4.12 -3.53
CA ALA A 319 -14.45 4.93 -2.41
C ALA A 319 -15.16 4.42 -1.14
N GLY A 320 -14.46 3.67 -0.29
CA GLY A 320 -15.04 3.16 0.96
C GLY A 320 -14.64 1.73 1.35
N VAL A 321 -13.44 1.27 1.01
CA VAL A 321 -12.88 0.02 1.58
C VAL A 321 -11.81 0.36 2.59
#